data_2210b73f4b34e4330affb0a247edfabb
#
_entry.id   2210b73f4b34e4330affb0a247edfabb
#
_cell.length_a   1.000
_cell.length_b   1.000
_cell.length_c   1.000
_cell.angle_alpha   90.00
_cell.angle_beta   90.00
_cell.angle_gamma   90.00
#
_symmetry.space_group_name_H-M   'P 1'
#
loop_
_entity.id
_entity.type
_entity.pdbx_description
1 polymer ?
#
loop_
_entity_poly.entity_id
_entity_poly.type
_entity_poly.pdbx_seq_one_letter_code
_entity_poly.pdbx_strand_id
1 'polypeptide(L)'
;FTYNDGNQYKCLWPADLNYLGEDPDLYKFEQNGRRAYELKINEEIDDYTDIAHFIDVLNNSNDANFKCKMDEVFNTYDYLKVIASEILFGHWDGYIYNQNNYYLYQNTTTDKFEFIPYDLDNTLGIDWLDREWGTRNIYDWQQHGDNYRPLYERIMNDSELRNQYTYYMRQLITETLDIDSLFAAIEQRRDMIAPYLENDSYYSRDYGYSMNDFYNSYNESLGGHVDYGLFPYLQTRISSIQSQLENTTMKPVIKYIKHHRTSSSELWVRAMTDVSELPASVKVVYTIEGQSSSESNMFDDGLHNDGIANDHIFGGAIYNINENSSLTYQISVSDNLSNESIMPCDPVLIPASGGSDDMLYINEFMASNDNTIADEHGDYDDWIEVYNNEDVTIW
;
A
#
# COMPACT_ATOMS: atom_id res chain seq x y z
N PHE A 1 3.19 -8.78 7.83
CA PHE A 1 4.49 -8.52 7.18
C PHE A 1 5.49 -9.60 7.62
N THR A 2 6.42 -9.98 6.73
CA THR A 2 7.45 -10.98 7.04
C THR A 2 8.46 -10.42 8.04
N TYR A 3 8.81 -9.17 7.89
CA TYR A 3 9.63 -8.37 8.81
C TYR A 3 8.82 -7.16 9.27
N ASN A 4 9.12 -6.65 10.44
CA ASN A 4 8.42 -5.51 11.06
C ASN A 4 9.40 -4.45 11.58
N ASP A 5 10.51 -4.31 10.90
CA ASP A 5 11.66 -3.44 11.22
C ASP A 5 11.68 -2.12 10.42
N GLY A 6 10.77 -1.95 9.48
CA GLY A 6 10.62 -0.71 8.70
C GLY A 6 10.00 0.43 9.50
N ASN A 7 10.23 1.64 9.05
CA ASN A 7 9.65 2.84 9.65
C ASN A 7 8.13 2.82 9.57
N GLN A 8 7.46 3.17 10.67
CA GLN A 8 6.02 3.33 10.72
C GLN A 8 5.67 4.74 11.17
N TYR A 9 4.94 5.44 10.34
CA TYR A 9 4.46 6.79 10.59
C TYR A 9 2.98 6.79 10.95
N LYS A 10 2.63 7.28 12.14
CA LYS A 10 1.25 7.62 12.49
C LYS A 10 0.93 8.99 11.91
N CYS A 11 0.05 9.01 10.94
CA CYS A 11 -0.31 10.20 10.19
C CYS A 11 -1.58 10.83 10.79
N LEU A 12 -1.42 12.04 11.33
CA LEU A 12 -2.44 12.79 12.05
C LEU A 12 -2.62 14.15 11.38
N TRP A 13 -3.79 14.74 11.53
CA TRP A 13 -4.06 16.06 10.95
C TRP A 13 -2.94 17.08 11.25
N PRO A 14 -2.40 17.76 10.27
CA PRO A 14 -2.71 17.83 8.82
C PRO A 14 -1.73 17.02 7.94
N ALA A 15 -1.68 15.70 8.07
CA ALA A 15 -0.81 14.83 7.27
C ALA A 15 -1.40 14.69 5.85
N ASP A 16 -1.06 15.62 4.96
CA ASP A 16 -1.65 15.76 3.63
C ASP A 16 -0.82 15.18 2.48
N LEU A 17 0.42 14.77 2.75
CA LEU A 17 1.40 14.25 1.80
C LEU A 17 1.82 15.26 0.72
N ASN A 18 1.67 16.57 0.97
CA ASN A 18 2.19 17.60 0.10
C ASN A 18 3.72 17.68 0.17
N TYR A 19 4.34 17.97 -0.96
CA TYR A 19 5.79 18.15 -1.03
C TYR A 19 6.23 19.46 -0.33
N LEU A 20 7.11 19.34 0.65
CA LEU A 20 7.64 20.45 1.44
C LEU A 20 9.07 20.82 1.04
N GLY A 21 9.77 19.92 0.33
CA GLY A 21 11.17 20.10 -0.08
C GLY A 21 11.95 18.80 0.03
N GLU A 22 13.22 18.82 -0.40
CA GLU A 22 14.12 17.64 -0.40
C GLU A 22 14.67 17.30 1.00
N ASP A 23 14.64 18.25 1.94
CA ASP A 23 15.15 18.04 3.29
C ASP A 23 14.17 17.18 4.11
N PRO A 24 14.56 15.96 4.56
CA PRO A 24 13.69 15.10 5.34
C PRO A 24 13.18 15.72 6.63
N ASP A 25 13.94 16.65 7.23
CA ASP A 25 13.54 17.31 8.47
C ASP A 25 12.31 18.20 8.31
N LEU A 26 11.97 18.62 7.09
CA LEU A 26 10.74 19.37 6.82
C LEU A 26 9.47 18.58 7.15
N TYR A 27 9.53 17.25 7.10
CA TYR A 27 8.41 16.37 7.40
C TYR A 27 8.24 16.06 8.90
N LYS A 28 9.17 16.55 9.74
CA LYS A 28 9.10 16.52 11.21
C LYS A 28 8.26 17.65 11.82
N PHE A 29 7.57 18.43 10.99
CA PHE A 29 6.79 19.57 11.46
C PHE A 29 5.71 19.18 12.46
N GLU A 30 5.49 20.08 13.42
CA GLU A 30 4.49 19.87 14.48
C GLU A 30 3.25 20.73 14.27
N GLN A 31 2.11 20.14 14.57
CA GLN A 31 0.84 20.82 14.67
C GLN A 31 0.12 20.40 15.97
N ASN A 32 -0.37 21.35 16.73
CA ASN A 32 -1.01 21.10 18.03
C ASN A 32 -0.16 20.29 19.02
N GLY A 33 1.17 20.51 19.01
CA GLY A 33 2.11 19.87 19.93
C GLY A 33 2.44 18.42 19.62
N ARG A 34 2.21 17.97 18.38
CA ARG A 34 2.60 16.65 17.88
C ARG A 34 3.03 16.73 16.43
N ARG A 35 3.87 15.80 15.98
CA ARG A 35 4.23 15.67 14.57
C ARG A 35 3.04 15.21 13.74
N ALA A 36 2.86 15.79 12.53
CA ALA A 36 1.84 15.33 11.59
C ALA A 36 2.16 13.91 11.08
N TYR A 37 3.45 13.61 10.87
CA TYR A 37 3.99 12.28 10.55
C TYR A 37 4.78 11.79 11.77
N GLU A 38 4.11 11.16 12.74
CA GLU A 38 4.74 10.73 13.98
C GLU A 38 5.36 9.33 13.82
N LEU A 39 6.70 9.24 13.84
CA LEU A 39 7.41 7.97 13.77
C LEU A 39 7.09 7.10 15.00
N LYS A 40 6.76 5.81 14.78
CA LYS A 40 6.36 4.85 15.82
C LYS A 40 7.25 3.61 15.89
N ILE A 41 8.06 3.38 14.88
CA ILE A 41 9.11 2.37 14.86
C ILE A 41 10.40 3.11 14.44
N ASN A 42 11.51 2.78 15.03
CA ASN A 42 12.82 3.45 14.85
C ASN A 42 12.82 4.92 15.34
N GLU A 43 12.04 5.24 16.37
CA GLU A 43 11.92 6.59 16.93
C GLU A 43 13.27 7.19 17.37
N GLU A 44 14.21 6.36 17.82
CA GLU A 44 15.54 6.79 18.28
C GLU A 44 16.44 7.22 17.11
N ILE A 45 16.28 6.63 15.95
CA ILE A 45 17.01 6.99 14.73
C ILE A 45 16.47 8.30 14.15
N ASP A 46 15.16 8.51 14.25
CA ASP A 46 14.42 9.71 13.81
C ASP A 46 14.72 10.10 12.36
N ASP A 47 14.94 9.12 11.49
CA ASP A 47 15.21 9.30 10.06
C ASP A 47 13.91 9.33 9.26
N TYR A 48 13.73 10.39 8.45
CA TYR A 48 12.57 10.65 7.60
C TYR A 48 12.92 10.61 6.11
N THR A 49 14.07 10.07 5.75
CA THR A 49 14.55 10.03 4.35
C THR A 49 13.60 9.23 3.46
N ASP A 50 13.07 8.12 3.93
CA ASP A 50 12.17 7.24 3.20
C ASP A 50 10.81 7.91 2.90
N ILE A 51 10.17 8.53 3.90
CA ILE A 51 8.89 9.24 3.68
C ILE A 51 9.09 10.49 2.82
N ALA A 52 10.20 11.20 2.96
CA ALA A 52 10.54 12.34 2.11
C ALA A 52 10.69 11.90 0.64
N HIS A 53 11.38 10.79 0.40
CA HIS A 53 11.49 10.20 -0.94
C HIS A 53 10.13 9.78 -1.51
N PHE A 54 9.31 9.07 -0.72
CA PHE A 54 7.95 8.71 -1.14
C PHE A 54 7.12 9.95 -1.52
N ILE A 55 7.14 10.99 -0.70
CA ILE A 55 6.39 12.24 -0.95
C ILE A 55 6.95 12.97 -2.18
N ASP A 56 8.26 12.94 -2.41
CA ASP A 56 8.88 13.49 -3.61
C ASP A 56 8.39 12.77 -4.87
N VAL A 57 8.46 11.45 -4.91
CA VAL A 57 7.95 10.64 -6.03
C VAL A 57 6.46 10.89 -6.24
N LEU A 58 5.67 10.92 -5.16
CA LEU A 58 4.23 11.18 -5.22
C LEU A 58 3.90 12.52 -5.87
N ASN A 59 4.64 13.58 -5.56
CA ASN A 59 4.29 14.94 -6.02
C ASN A 59 5.00 15.34 -7.32
N ASN A 60 6.24 14.92 -7.53
CA ASN A 60 7.11 15.45 -8.57
C ASN A 60 7.33 14.51 -9.77
N SER A 61 6.82 13.27 -9.73
CA SER A 61 6.83 12.40 -10.91
C SER A 61 6.04 13.01 -12.05
N ASN A 62 6.54 12.85 -13.27
CA ASN A 62 5.81 13.23 -14.48
C ASN A 62 4.51 12.40 -14.60
N ASP A 63 3.41 13.02 -15.01
CA ASP A 63 2.11 12.35 -15.15
C ASP A 63 2.16 11.13 -16.08
N ALA A 64 2.99 11.17 -17.13
CA ALA A 64 3.16 10.03 -18.04
C ALA A 64 3.78 8.79 -17.37
N ASN A 65 4.53 8.97 -16.28
CA ASN A 65 5.22 7.91 -15.55
C ASN A 65 4.68 7.74 -14.13
N PHE A 66 3.65 8.48 -13.75
CA PHE A 66 3.18 8.56 -12.36
C PHE A 66 2.87 7.19 -11.77
N LYS A 67 1.97 6.43 -12.43
CA LYS A 67 1.60 5.08 -11.97
C LYS A 67 2.81 4.21 -11.71
N CYS A 68 3.70 4.18 -12.66
CA CYS A 68 4.85 3.31 -12.65
C CYS A 68 5.86 3.72 -11.55
N LYS A 69 6.11 5.02 -11.39
CA LYS A 69 6.97 5.52 -10.30
C LYS A 69 6.34 5.30 -8.92
N MET A 70 5.02 5.43 -8.81
CA MET A 70 4.31 5.08 -7.59
C MET A 70 4.41 3.59 -7.28
N ASP A 71 4.30 2.73 -8.28
CA ASP A 71 4.42 1.28 -8.09
C ASP A 71 5.84 0.84 -7.63
N GLU A 72 6.86 1.69 -7.78
CA GLU A 72 8.21 1.45 -7.26
C GLU A 72 8.31 1.71 -5.74
N VAL A 73 7.55 2.66 -5.21
CA VAL A 73 7.69 3.16 -3.82
C VAL A 73 6.48 2.94 -2.93
N PHE A 74 5.34 2.53 -3.49
CA PHE A 74 4.06 2.43 -2.79
C PHE A 74 3.24 1.23 -3.24
N ASN A 75 2.54 0.59 -2.31
CA ASN A 75 1.59 -0.49 -2.63
C ASN A 75 0.25 0.11 -3.10
N THR A 76 0.26 0.62 -4.33
CA THR A 76 -0.87 1.34 -4.93
C THR A 76 -2.14 0.48 -4.98
N TYR A 77 -2.00 -0.80 -5.24
CA TYR A 77 -3.15 -1.69 -5.45
C TYR A 77 -3.93 -2.00 -4.18
N ASP A 78 -3.24 -2.27 -3.09
CA ASP A 78 -3.92 -2.49 -1.82
C ASP A 78 -4.49 -1.18 -1.28
N TYR A 79 -3.83 -0.04 -1.53
CA TYR A 79 -4.41 1.28 -1.25
C TYR A 79 -5.71 1.52 -2.01
N LEU A 80 -5.81 1.17 -3.30
CA LEU A 80 -7.05 1.30 -4.08
C LEU A 80 -8.21 0.49 -3.48
N LYS A 81 -7.94 -0.69 -2.93
CA LYS A 81 -8.93 -1.51 -2.21
C LYS A 81 -9.34 -0.86 -0.89
N VAL A 82 -8.37 -0.28 -0.16
CA VAL A 82 -8.64 0.45 1.09
C VAL A 82 -9.55 1.64 0.81
N ILE A 83 -9.22 2.52 -0.13
CA ILE A 83 -10.06 3.69 -0.42
C ILE A 83 -11.42 3.33 -1.01
N ALA A 84 -11.53 2.23 -1.76
CA ALA A 84 -12.82 1.72 -2.20
C ALA A 84 -13.70 1.33 -1.00
N SER A 85 -13.10 0.69 0.01
CA SER A 85 -13.79 0.33 1.25
C SER A 85 -14.14 1.54 2.11
N GLU A 86 -13.21 2.47 2.31
CA GLU A 86 -13.44 3.72 3.05
C GLU A 86 -14.58 4.54 2.42
N ILE A 87 -14.56 4.67 1.09
CA ILE A 87 -15.58 5.41 0.34
C ILE A 87 -16.93 4.69 0.39
N LEU A 88 -16.96 3.34 0.32
CA LEU A 88 -18.20 2.57 0.48
C LEU A 88 -18.83 2.78 1.86
N PHE A 89 -18.02 2.67 2.92
CA PHE A 89 -18.52 2.84 4.28
C PHE A 89 -18.66 4.30 4.72
N GLY A 90 -18.23 5.25 3.88
CA GLY A 90 -18.40 6.68 4.11
C GLY A 90 -17.41 7.26 5.12
N HIS A 91 -16.22 6.67 5.22
CA HIS A 91 -15.18 7.20 6.09
C HIS A 91 -14.67 8.55 5.59
N TRP A 92 -15.00 9.60 6.35
CA TRP A 92 -14.58 10.96 6.00
C TRP A 92 -13.43 11.46 6.86
N ASP A 93 -13.21 10.89 8.05
CA ASP A 93 -12.13 11.30 8.97
C ASP A 93 -10.79 10.64 8.65
N GLY A 94 -10.63 10.13 7.43
CA GLY A 94 -9.40 9.55 6.91
C GLY A 94 -8.56 10.54 6.11
N TYR A 95 -7.57 9.99 5.40
CA TYR A 95 -6.64 10.78 4.57
C TYR A 95 -7.34 11.65 3.54
N ILE A 96 -8.28 11.07 2.78
CA ILE A 96 -8.84 11.74 1.58
C ILE A 96 -9.59 13.01 1.96
N TYR A 97 -10.41 12.98 2.98
CA TYR A 97 -11.21 14.15 3.35
C TYR A 97 -10.55 14.97 4.47
N ASN A 98 -10.11 14.36 5.56
CA ASN A 98 -9.67 15.06 6.77
C ASN A 98 -8.16 14.99 7.05
N GLN A 99 -7.31 14.40 6.18
CA GLN A 99 -5.84 14.33 6.37
C GLN A 99 -5.43 13.64 7.69
N ASN A 100 -6.12 12.60 8.07
CA ASN A 100 -6.03 12.02 9.41
C ASN A 100 -6.17 10.49 9.37
N ASN A 101 -5.94 9.85 10.51
CA ASN A 101 -6.32 8.48 10.79
C ASN A 101 -5.78 7.42 9.83
N TYR A 102 -4.49 7.51 9.49
CA TYR A 102 -3.80 6.48 8.73
C TYR A 102 -2.37 6.28 9.22
N TYR A 103 -1.81 5.10 8.94
CA TYR A 103 -0.38 4.84 9.05
C TYR A 103 0.22 4.67 7.66
N LEU A 104 1.47 5.07 7.54
CA LEU A 104 2.37 4.66 6.46
C LEU A 104 3.43 3.75 7.07
N TYR A 105 3.59 2.56 6.51
CA TYR A 105 4.61 1.61 6.94
C TYR A 105 5.54 1.29 5.76
N GLN A 106 6.84 1.54 5.93
CA GLN A 106 7.85 1.17 4.96
C GLN A 106 8.12 -0.33 5.10
N ASN A 107 7.66 -1.11 4.13
CA ASN A 107 7.77 -2.57 4.12
C ASN A 107 9.14 -2.97 3.57
N THR A 108 10.07 -3.33 4.45
CA THR A 108 11.45 -3.72 4.10
C THR A 108 11.52 -4.97 3.22
N THR A 109 10.44 -5.77 3.14
CA THR A 109 10.37 -6.92 2.23
C THR A 109 10.16 -6.49 0.77
N THR A 110 9.42 -5.42 0.52
CA THR A 110 9.03 -4.96 -0.82
C THR A 110 9.65 -3.62 -1.23
N ASP A 111 10.29 -2.93 -0.30
CA ASP A 111 10.78 -1.55 -0.41
C ASP A 111 9.69 -0.53 -0.77
N LYS A 112 8.45 -0.81 -0.36
CA LYS A 112 7.28 0.03 -0.65
C LYS A 112 6.61 0.47 0.63
N PHE A 113 5.99 1.65 0.57
CA PHE A 113 5.07 2.07 1.62
C PHE A 113 3.73 1.34 1.51
N GLU A 114 3.22 0.92 2.66
CA GLU A 114 1.88 0.35 2.85
C GLU A 114 1.00 1.40 3.54
N PHE A 115 -0.24 1.55 3.07
CA PHE A 115 -1.23 2.41 3.71
C PHE A 115 -2.12 1.58 4.62
N ILE A 116 -2.19 1.95 5.90
CA ILE A 116 -2.98 1.22 6.91
C ILE A 116 -3.96 2.19 7.55
N PRO A 117 -5.28 2.05 7.29
CA PRO A 117 -6.29 2.88 7.95
C PRO A 117 -6.45 2.50 9.41
N TYR A 118 -6.79 3.46 10.26
CA TYR A 118 -7.23 3.23 11.63
C TYR A 118 -8.29 4.25 12.02
N ASP A 119 -8.95 4.02 13.18
CA ASP A 119 -9.98 4.90 13.72
C ASP A 119 -11.14 5.14 12.74
N LEU A 120 -11.82 4.05 12.39
CA LEU A 120 -12.89 4.04 11.38
C LEU A 120 -14.28 4.30 11.99
N ASP A 121 -14.39 4.99 13.11
CA ASP A 121 -15.64 5.26 13.82
C ASP A 121 -16.53 6.29 13.09
N ASN A 122 -15.91 7.23 12.37
CA ASN A 122 -16.62 8.23 11.56
C ASN A 122 -17.01 7.68 10.18
N THR A 123 -17.90 6.69 10.19
CA THR A 123 -18.39 5.94 9.01
C THR A 123 -19.91 5.75 9.08
N LEU A 124 -20.48 5.11 8.07
CA LEU A 124 -21.88 4.64 8.03
C LEU A 124 -22.92 5.76 8.23
N GLY A 125 -22.60 6.96 7.75
CA GLY A 125 -23.51 8.10 7.78
C GLY A 125 -23.41 8.96 9.02
N ILE A 126 -22.47 8.69 9.92
CA ILE A 126 -22.12 9.65 11.00
C ILE A 126 -21.56 10.91 10.35
N ASP A 127 -22.09 12.06 10.72
CA ASP A 127 -21.71 13.37 10.16
C ASP A 127 -21.54 14.45 11.21
N TRP A 128 -20.37 15.12 11.19
CA TRP A 128 -20.04 16.28 12.04
C TRP A 128 -19.89 17.56 11.24
N LEU A 129 -20.08 17.49 9.90
CA LEU A 129 -19.65 18.51 8.96
C LEU A 129 -20.80 19.07 8.12
N ASP A 130 -22.03 18.63 8.34
CA ASP A 130 -23.21 18.96 7.53
C ASP A 130 -23.00 18.60 6.05
N ARG A 131 -22.65 17.33 5.80
CA ARG A 131 -22.34 16.78 4.49
C ARG A 131 -23.17 15.55 4.16
N GLU A 132 -23.51 15.42 2.88
CA GLU A 132 -24.21 14.24 2.36
C GLU A 132 -23.21 13.15 1.96
N TRP A 133 -23.06 12.13 2.81
CA TRP A 133 -22.12 11.03 2.59
C TRP A 133 -22.73 9.86 1.81
N GLY A 134 -24.04 9.63 1.92
CA GLY A 134 -24.73 8.50 1.29
C GLY A 134 -24.71 8.55 -0.23
N THR A 135 -24.78 9.73 -0.82
CA THR A 135 -24.82 9.93 -2.28
C THR A 135 -23.58 10.62 -2.86
N ARG A 136 -22.58 10.92 -2.01
CA ARG A 136 -21.36 11.60 -2.44
C ARG A 136 -20.65 10.87 -3.57
N ASN A 137 -20.06 11.65 -4.50
CA ASN A 137 -19.37 11.15 -5.68
C ASN A 137 -18.16 10.28 -5.28
N ILE A 138 -18.11 9.04 -5.82
CA ILE A 138 -17.05 8.06 -5.51
C ILE A 138 -15.69 8.44 -6.11
N TYR A 139 -15.66 9.29 -7.12
CA TYR A 139 -14.45 9.80 -7.77
C TYR A 139 -14.05 11.19 -7.30
N ASP A 140 -14.82 11.78 -6.37
CA ASP A 140 -14.62 13.12 -5.85
C ASP A 140 -14.95 13.15 -4.36
N TRP A 141 -14.14 12.41 -3.59
CA TRP A 141 -14.36 12.24 -2.15
C TRP A 141 -13.70 13.30 -1.29
N GLN A 142 -12.65 13.97 -1.79
CA GLN A 142 -11.87 14.95 -1.04
C GLN A 142 -12.68 16.20 -0.68
N GLN A 143 -12.19 16.95 0.29
CA GLN A 143 -12.67 18.28 0.60
C GLN A 143 -12.14 19.27 -0.47
N HIS A 144 -13.06 20.02 -1.10
CA HIS A 144 -12.67 21.06 -2.06
C HIS A 144 -12.08 22.31 -1.40
N GLY A 145 -11.31 23.07 -2.16
CA GLY A 145 -10.63 24.31 -1.75
C GLY A 145 -9.12 24.16 -1.82
N ASP A 146 -8.40 24.86 -0.94
CA ASP A 146 -6.92 24.86 -0.90
C ASP A 146 -6.32 23.57 -0.28
N ASN A 147 -7.13 22.53 -0.16
CA ASN A 147 -6.77 21.27 0.50
C ASN A 147 -6.43 20.19 -0.53
N TYR A 148 -5.29 20.31 -1.20
CA TYR A 148 -4.80 19.32 -2.15
C TYR A 148 -4.47 17.99 -1.46
N ARG A 149 -4.85 16.87 -2.09
CA ARG A 149 -4.59 15.49 -1.64
C ARG A 149 -3.82 14.73 -2.72
N PRO A 150 -2.49 14.90 -2.80
CA PRO A 150 -1.72 14.40 -3.93
C PRO A 150 -1.93 12.91 -4.19
N LEU A 151 -1.95 12.06 -3.15
CA LEU A 151 -2.10 10.63 -3.32
C LEU A 151 -3.48 10.25 -3.90
N TYR A 152 -4.56 10.90 -3.47
CA TYR A 152 -5.89 10.63 -4.02
C TYR A 152 -6.09 11.28 -5.39
N GLU A 153 -5.76 12.56 -5.51
CA GLU A 153 -6.06 13.33 -6.73
C GLU A 153 -5.24 12.86 -7.93
N ARG A 154 -3.96 12.56 -7.73
CA ARG A 154 -3.12 12.03 -8.81
C ARG A 154 -3.55 10.63 -9.25
N ILE A 155 -3.97 9.77 -8.31
CA ILE A 155 -4.54 8.46 -8.62
C ILE A 155 -5.83 8.61 -9.42
N MET A 156 -6.75 9.49 -9.03
CA MET A 156 -8.02 9.68 -9.73
C MET A 156 -7.85 10.36 -11.10
N ASN A 157 -6.77 11.09 -11.32
CA ASN A 157 -6.41 11.69 -12.60
C ASN A 157 -5.65 10.72 -13.54
N ASP A 158 -5.02 9.69 -13.01
CA ASP A 158 -4.42 8.63 -13.82
C ASP A 158 -5.50 7.65 -14.31
N SER A 159 -5.65 7.51 -15.61
CA SER A 159 -6.75 6.72 -16.18
C SER A 159 -6.66 5.23 -15.85
N GLU A 160 -5.45 4.67 -15.71
CA GLU A 160 -5.26 3.27 -15.39
C GLU A 160 -5.55 2.98 -13.91
N LEU A 161 -5.06 3.81 -13.01
CA LEU A 161 -5.32 3.68 -11.57
C LEU A 161 -6.80 3.93 -11.23
N ARG A 162 -7.44 4.93 -11.89
CA ARG A 162 -8.89 5.16 -11.76
C ARG A 162 -9.70 3.97 -12.26
N ASN A 163 -9.30 3.34 -13.35
CA ASN A 163 -9.94 2.10 -13.83
C ASN A 163 -9.81 0.95 -12.83
N GLN A 164 -8.63 0.78 -12.22
CA GLN A 164 -8.41 -0.23 -11.20
C GLN A 164 -9.25 0.04 -9.94
N TYR A 165 -9.29 1.28 -9.46
CA TYR A 165 -10.18 1.67 -8.36
C TYR A 165 -11.64 1.35 -8.68
N THR A 166 -12.11 1.69 -9.89
CA THR A 166 -13.49 1.41 -10.33
C THR A 166 -13.77 -0.10 -10.36
N TYR A 167 -12.81 -0.89 -10.81
CA TYR A 167 -12.90 -2.35 -10.80
C TYR A 167 -13.02 -2.89 -9.37
N TYR A 168 -12.15 -2.48 -8.46
CA TYR A 168 -12.20 -2.93 -7.06
C TYR A 168 -13.48 -2.47 -6.34
N MET A 169 -13.95 -1.25 -6.60
CA MET A 169 -15.24 -0.78 -6.08
C MET A 169 -16.40 -1.66 -6.59
N ARG A 170 -16.41 -2.00 -7.88
CA ARG A 170 -17.42 -2.91 -8.44
C ARG A 170 -17.34 -4.28 -7.80
N GLN A 171 -16.15 -4.90 -7.75
CA GLN A 171 -15.94 -6.19 -7.14
C GLN A 171 -16.39 -6.21 -5.68
N LEU A 172 -16.07 -5.16 -4.94
CA LEU A 172 -16.46 -5.02 -3.54
C LEU A 172 -17.98 -5.09 -3.35
N ILE A 173 -18.76 -4.37 -4.16
CA ILE A 173 -20.22 -4.30 -4.01
C ILE A 173 -20.99 -5.44 -4.72
N THR A 174 -20.37 -6.19 -5.65
CA THR A 174 -21.06 -7.25 -6.40
C THR A 174 -20.63 -8.66 -6.01
N GLU A 175 -19.42 -8.82 -5.50
CA GLU A 175 -18.83 -10.15 -5.27
C GLU A 175 -18.40 -10.34 -3.80
N THR A 176 -17.87 -9.29 -3.16
CA THR A 176 -17.31 -9.39 -1.82
C THR A 176 -18.34 -9.09 -0.73
N LEU A 177 -19.16 -8.05 -0.93
CA LEU A 177 -20.14 -7.61 0.05
C LEU A 177 -21.48 -8.31 -0.16
N ASP A 178 -21.77 -9.29 0.68
CA ASP A 178 -23.13 -9.81 0.85
C ASP A 178 -23.88 -8.96 1.88
N ILE A 179 -24.76 -8.08 1.39
CA ILE A 179 -25.49 -7.12 2.22
C ILE A 179 -26.41 -7.81 3.24
N ASP A 180 -27.02 -8.92 2.89
CA ASP A 180 -27.92 -9.63 3.79
C ASP A 180 -27.14 -10.30 4.93
N SER A 181 -26.01 -10.93 4.63
CA SER A 181 -25.09 -11.46 5.63
C SER A 181 -24.51 -10.39 6.52
N LEU A 182 -24.16 -9.21 5.97
CA LEU A 182 -23.68 -8.06 6.74
C LEU A 182 -24.76 -7.57 7.70
N PHE A 183 -26.00 -7.39 7.25
CA PHE A 183 -27.10 -6.95 8.11
C PHE A 183 -27.38 -7.95 9.23
N ALA A 184 -27.43 -9.25 8.92
CA ALA A 184 -27.58 -10.29 9.92
C ALA A 184 -26.46 -10.26 10.98
N ALA A 185 -25.22 -10.05 10.55
CA ALA A 185 -24.06 -9.93 11.45
C ALA A 185 -24.14 -8.66 12.36
N ILE A 186 -24.61 -7.55 11.81
CA ILE A 186 -24.83 -6.32 12.56
C ILE A 186 -25.95 -6.53 13.63
N GLU A 187 -27.07 -7.14 13.25
CA GLU A 187 -28.15 -7.45 14.16
C GLU A 187 -27.71 -8.37 15.29
N GLN A 188 -26.95 -9.41 14.96
CA GLN A 188 -26.39 -10.29 15.98
C GLN A 188 -25.50 -9.56 16.98
N ARG A 189 -24.67 -8.63 16.53
CA ARG A 189 -23.84 -7.82 17.41
C ARG A 189 -24.65 -6.84 18.24
N ARG A 190 -25.66 -6.20 17.63
CA ARG A 190 -26.63 -5.36 18.35
C ARG A 190 -27.22 -6.11 19.54
N ASP A 191 -27.78 -7.31 19.28
CA ASP A 191 -28.46 -8.10 20.29
C ASP A 191 -27.49 -8.63 21.38
N MET A 192 -26.24 -8.84 21.01
CA MET A 192 -25.18 -9.23 21.95
C MET A 192 -24.82 -8.09 22.91
N ILE A 193 -24.71 -6.83 22.42
CA ILE A 193 -24.28 -5.70 23.26
C ILE A 193 -25.41 -5.02 24.00
N ALA A 194 -26.65 -5.09 23.52
CA ALA A 194 -27.82 -4.40 24.10
C ALA A 194 -28.00 -4.64 25.60
N PRO A 195 -27.93 -5.88 26.15
CA PRO A 195 -28.09 -6.09 27.60
C PRO A 195 -27.03 -5.42 28.49
N TYR A 196 -25.85 -5.17 27.93
CA TYR A 196 -24.79 -4.47 28.64
C TYR A 196 -25.03 -2.96 28.63
N LEU A 197 -25.49 -2.40 27.52
CA LEU A 197 -25.85 -0.99 27.40
C LEU A 197 -27.06 -0.64 28.29
N GLU A 198 -28.07 -1.52 28.35
CA GLU A 198 -29.24 -1.34 29.22
C GLU A 198 -28.85 -1.19 30.70
N ASN A 199 -27.76 -1.83 31.10
CA ASN A 199 -27.25 -1.81 32.47
C ASN A 199 -26.13 -0.80 32.70
N ASP A 200 -25.69 -0.08 31.66
CA ASP A 200 -24.65 0.94 31.76
C ASP A 200 -25.23 2.28 32.21
N SER A 201 -24.90 2.65 33.43
CA SER A 201 -25.35 3.93 34.04
C SER A 201 -24.72 5.17 33.38
N TYR A 202 -23.72 5.00 32.53
CA TYR A 202 -23.03 6.08 31.82
C TYR A 202 -23.49 6.26 30.36
N TYR A 203 -24.13 5.27 29.77
CA TYR A 203 -24.48 5.26 28.33
C TYR A 203 -25.21 6.54 27.88
N SER A 204 -26.22 7.00 28.64
CA SER A 204 -26.98 8.20 28.25
C SER A 204 -26.30 9.52 28.62
N ARG A 205 -25.12 9.49 29.28
CA ARG A 205 -24.44 10.71 29.74
C ARG A 205 -23.52 11.31 28.67
N ASP A 206 -23.16 10.55 27.67
CA ASP A 206 -22.31 11.03 26.59
C ASP A 206 -23.11 11.97 25.71
N TYR A 207 -23.64 11.53 24.62
CA TYR A 207 -24.41 12.40 23.69
C TYR A 207 -25.90 12.47 24.00
N GLY A 208 -26.35 11.93 25.12
CA GLY A 208 -27.75 11.97 25.59
C GLY A 208 -28.66 10.94 24.91
N TYR A 209 -28.12 10.01 24.14
CA TYR A 209 -28.90 8.95 23.49
C TYR A 209 -29.43 7.93 24.49
N SER A 210 -30.69 7.53 24.29
CA SER A 210 -31.37 6.50 25.07
C SER A 210 -31.24 5.12 24.44
N MET A 211 -31.67 4.07 25.16
CA MET A 211 -31.78 2.72 24.58
C MET A 211 -32.76 2.67 23.41
N ASN A 212 -33.80 3.52 23.41
CA ASN A 212 -34.68 3.62 22.24
C ASN A 212 -33.94 4.19 21.02
N ASP A 213 -33.08 5.18 21.23
CA ASP A 213 -32.23 5.72 20.13
C ASP A 213 -31.23 4.67 19.63
N PHE A 214 -30.65 3.87 20.55
CA PHE A 214 -29.80 2.74 20.18
C PHE A 214 -30.51 1.77 19.20
N TYR A 215 -31.74 1.35 19.52
CA TYR A 215 -32.48 0.46 18.63
C TYR A 215 -32.95 1.16 17.34
N ASN A 216 -33.32 2.42 17.41
CA ASN A 216 -33.78 3.18 16.23
C ASN A 216 -32.63 3.49 15.27
N SER A 217 -31.40 3.70 15.78
CA SER A 217 -30.23 4.09 14.96
C SER A 217 -29.90 3.09 13.85
N TYR A 218 -30.36 1.87 13.92
CA TYR A 218 -30.17 0.89 12.84
C TYR A 218 -31.04 1.17 11.62
N ASN A 219 -32.20 1.78 11.81
CA ASN A 219 -33.20 1.96 10.74
C ASN A 219 -33.62 3.41 10.50
N GLU A 220 -33.38 4.30 11.43
CA GLU A 220 -33.88 5.68 11.41
C GLU A 220 -32.76 6.68 11.66
N SER A 221 -32.91 7.87 11.08
CA SER A 221 -32.13 9.05 11.47
C SER A 221 -32.47 9.43 12.90
N LEU A 222 -31.47 9.78 13.69
CA LEU A 222 -31.66 10.35 15.03
C LEU A 222 -31.52 11.87 15.04
N GLY A 223 -31.23 12.49 13.85
CA GLY A 223 -30.88 13.89 13.73
C GLY A 223 -29.48 14.22 14.30
N GLY A 224 -29.12 15.50 14.30
CA GLY A 224 -27.80 15.93 14.76
C GLY A 224 -26.69 15.34 13.89
N HIS A 225 -25.92 14.42 14.46
CA HIS A 225 -24.78 13.76 13.77
C HIS A 225 -25.14 12.40 13.15
N VAL A 226 -26.40 12.00 13.17
CA VAL A 226 -26.90 10.71 12.69
C VAL A 226 -27.99 10.95 11.67
N ASP A 227 -27.62 11.35 10.47
CA ASP A 227 -28.56 11.66 9.39
C ASP A 227 -29.22 10.44 8.79
N TYR A 228 -28.58 9.28 8.91
CA TYR A 228 -29.06 8.00 8.43
C TYR A 228 -29.17 6.99 9.56
N GLY A 229 -30.14 6.09 9.46
CA GLY A 229 -30.01 4.78 10.09
C GLY A 229 -28.94 3.96 9.37
N LEU A 230 -28.29 3.05 10.07
CA LEU A 230 -27.16 2.27 9.57
C LEU A 230 -27.51 1.46 8.30
N PHE A 231 -28.66 0.77 8.30
CA PHE A 231 -29.11 0.01 7.13
C PHE A 231 -29.55 0.90 5.96
N PRO A 232 -30.37 1.95 6.15
CA PRO A 232 -30.67 2.91 5.08
C PRO A 232 -29.45 3.57 4.48
N TYR A 233 -28.44 3.89 5.29
CA TYR A 233 -27.17 4.42 4.79
C TYR A 233 -26.54 3.45 3.78
N LEU A 234 -26.29 2.20 4.16
CA LEU A 234 -25.66 1.21 3.30
C LEU A 234 -26.45 0.95 2.02
N GLN A 235 -27.77 0.86 2.11
CA GLN A 235 -28.65 0.69 0.93
C GLN A 235 -28.56 1.88 -0.03
N THR A 236 -28.60 3.11 0.52
CA THR A 236 -28.47 4.35 -0.26
C THR A 236 -27.08 4.42 -0.90
N ARG A 237 -26.04 4.12 -0.13
CA ARG A 237 -24.66 4.19 -0.58
C ARG A 237 -24.37 3.21 -1.71
N ILE A 238 -24.74 1.95 -1.56
CA ILE A 238 -24.58 0.93 -2.61
C ILE A 238 -25.32 1.30 -3.88
N SER A 239 -26.58 1.75 -3.77
CA SER A 239 -27.37 2.20 -4.93
C SER A 239 -26.73 3.39 -5.62
N SER A 240 -26.21 4.34 -4.84
CA SER A 240 -25.51 5.51 -5.36
C SER A 240 -24.22 5.12 -6.09
N ILE A 241 -23.40 4.24 -5.49
CA ILE A 241 -22.18 3.72 -6.12
C ILE A 241 -22.50 3.04 -7.44
N GLN A 242 -23.49 2.12 -7.46
CA GLN A 242 -23.89 1.42 -8.68
C GLN A 242 -24.25 2.37 -9.82
N SER A 243 -24.90 3.49 -9.51
CA SER A 243 -25.28 4.51 -10.51
C SER A 243 -24.11 5.35 -11.03
N GLN A 244 -23.00 5.39 -10.27
CA GLN A 244 -21.82 6.20 -10.58
C GLN A 244 -20.68 5.41 -11.25
N LEU A 245 -20.70 4.07 -11.16
CA LEU A 245 -19.63 3.24 -11.68
C LEU A 245 -19.43 3.42 -13.17
N GLU A 246 -18.22 3.84 -13.54
CA GLU A 246 -17.77 3.92 -14.92
C GLU A 246 -17.51 2.53 -15.52
N ASN A 247 -17.52 2.43 -16.85
CA ASN A 247 -17.04 1.22 -17.52
C ASN A 247 -15.53 1.14 -17.37
N THR A 248 -15.05 -0.05 -17.05
CA THR A 248 -13.62 -0.26 -16.82
C THR A 248 -13.13 -1.54 -17.48
N THR A 249 -11.86 -1.53 -17.90
CA THR A 249 -11.11 -2.68 -18.37
C THR A 249 -9.88 -2.81 -17.47
N MET A 250 -9.84 -3.89 -16.69
CA MET A 250 -8.69 -4.16 -15.82
C MET A 250 -7.53 -4.69 -16.64
N LYS A 251 -6.31 -4.23 -16.33
CA LYS A 251 -5.07 -4.88 -16.75
C LYS A 251 -4.54 -5.78 -15.63
N PRO A 252 -3.74 -6.78 -15.94
CA PRO A 252 -3.05 -7.57 -14.92
C PRO A 252 -2.21 -6.68 -14.00
N VAL A 253 -2.12 -7.05 -12.74
CA VAL A 253 -1.38 -6.29 -11.72
C VAL A 253 -0.13 -7.02 -11.31
N ILE A 254 1.01 -6.34 -11.34
CA ILE A 254 2.29 -6.79 -10.79
C ILE A 254 2.50 -6.05 -9.47
N LYS A 255 2.51 -6.77 -8.35
CA LYS A 255 2.62 -6.17 -7.01
C LYS A 255 4.06 -5.85 -6.64
N TYR A 256 4.98 -6.79 -6.90
CA TYR A 256 6.42 -6.56 -6.75
C TYR A 256 7.22 -7.51 -7.64
N ILE A 257 8.48 -7.17 -7.84
CA ILE A 257 9.48 -8.00 -8.51
C ILE A 257 10.72 -8.10 -7.61
N LYS A 258 11.37 -9.26 -7.65
CA LYS A 258 12.66 -9.49 -7.01
C LYS A 258 13.53 -10.32 -7.91
N HIS A 259 14.84 -10.17 -7.76
CA HIS A 259 15.80 -11.02 -8.44
C HIS A 259 16.87 -11.48 -7.48
N HIS A 260 17.51 -12.58 -7.84
CA HIS A 260 18.71 -13.00 -7.14
C HIS A 260 19.61 -13.77 -8.09
N ARG A 261 20.90 -13.50 -8.05
CA ARG A 261 21.90 -14.18 -8.87
C ARG A 261 22.34 -15.48 -8.16
N THR A 262 22.26 -16.63 -8.85
CA THR A 262 22.71 -17.92 -8.34
C THR A 262 24.12 -18.27 -8.80
N SER A 263 24.56 -17.66 -9.91
CA SER A 263 25.92 -17.77 -10.44
C SER A 263 26.22 -16.60 -11.38
N SER A 264 27.46 -16.49 -11.83
CA SER A 264 27.86 -15.47 -12.83
C SER A 264 27.06 -15.57 -14.14
N SER A 265 26.51 -16.74 -14.45
CA SER A 265 25.79 -17.02 -15.72
C SER A 265 24.27 -17.20 -15.58
N GLU A 266 23.73 -17.04 -14.35
CA GLU A 266 22.31 -17.33 -14.06
C GLU A 266 21.70 -16.30 -13.10
N LEU A 267 20.55 -15.73 -13.49
CA LEU A 267 19.75 -14.82 -12.67
C LEU A 267 18.33 -15.34 -12.57
N TRP A 268 17.84 -15.51 -11.37
CA TRP A 268 16.43 -15.80 -11.10
C TRP A 268 15.65 -14.53 -10.84
N VAL A 269 14.45 -14.45 -11.41
CA VAL A 269 13.53 -13.34 -11.22
C VAL A 269 12.21 -13.88 -10.70
N ARG A 270 11.64 -13.20 -9.73
CA ARG A 270 10.30 -13.45 -9.17
C ARG A 270 9.40 -12.25 -9.40
N ALA A 271 8.13 -12.52 -9.68
CA ALA A 271 7.10 -11.50 -9.75
C ALA A 271 5.84 -11.99 -9.04
N MET A 272 5.27 -11.16 -8.17
CA MET A 272 3.96 -11.42 -7.55
C MET A 272 2.88 -10.67 -8.31
N THR A 273 1.81 -11.40 -8.69
CA THR A 273 0.63 -10.80 -9.32
C THR A 273 -0.53 -10.68 -8.32
N ASP A 274 -1.57 -9.89 -8.64
CA ASP A 274 -2.77 -9.84 -7.80
C ASP A 274 -3.50 -11.18 -7.83
N VAL A 275 -3.95 -11.61 -6.65
CA VAL A 275 -4.71 -12.85 -6.45
C VAL A 275 -6.12 -12.84 -7.07
N SER A 276 -6.66 -11.66 -7.38
CA SER A 276 -8.02 -11.52 -7.92
C SER A 276 -8.14 -11.99 -9.37
N GLU A 277 -7.03 -12.05 -10.12
CA GLU A 277 -7.05 -12.49 -11.53
C GLU A 277 -5.81 -13.31 -11.88
N LEU A 278 -6.03 -14.54 -12.36
CA LEU A 278 -4.95 -15.38 -12.87
C LEU A 278 -4.44 -14.85 -14.22
N PRO A 279 -3.17 -14.52 -14.35
CA PRO A 279 -2.60 -14.09 -15.62
C PRO A 279 -2.59 -15.25 -16.65
N ALA A 280 -2.80 -14.93 -17.92
CA ALA A 280 -2.64 -15.88 -19.01
C ALA A 280 -1.17 -16.17 -19.30
N SER A 281 -0.30 -15.19 -19.08
CA SER A 281 1.14 -15.32 -19.29
C SER A 281 1.91 -14.36 -18.37
N VAL A 282 2.99 -14.86 -17.78
CA VAL A 282 4.00 -14.05 -17.08
C VAL A 282 5.35 -14.35 -17.69
N LYS A 283 6.09 -13.30 -18.05
CA LYS A 283 7.40 -13.41 -18.71
C LYS A 283 8.40 -12.43 -18.14
N VAL A 284 9.65 -12.82 -18.08
CA VAL A 284 10.76 -11.89 -17.97
C VAL A 284 11.26 -11.55 -19.37
N VAL A 285 11.26 -10.26 -19.70
CA VAL A 285 11.80 -9.70 -20.95
C VAL A 285 13.14 -9.06 -20.62
N TYR A 286 14.20 -9.48 -21.29
CA TYR A 286 15.55 -9.07 -20.92
C TYR A 286 16.44 -8.83 -22.12
N THR A 287 17.46 -8.01 -21.92
CA THR A 287 18.50 -7.72 -22.90
C THR A 287 19.87 -7.86 -22.26
N ILE A 288 20.67 -8.81 -22.70
CA ILE A 288 22.08 -8.92 -22.33
C ILE A 288 22.88 -7.97 -23.22
N GLU A 289 23.83 -7.25 -22.64
CA GLU A 289 24.67 -6.30 -23.37
C GLU A 289 25.27 -6.89 -24.66
N GLY A 290 25.08 -6.17 -25.76
CA GLY A 290 25.50 -6.61 -27.10
C GLY A 290 24.61 -7.64 -27.77
N GLN A 291 23.48 -8.04 -27.15
CA GLN A 291 22.52 -8.98 -27.73
C GLN A 291 21.17 -8.30 -28.02
N SER A 292 20.33 -8.96 -28.81
CA SER A 292 18.92 -8.56 -28.97
C SER A 292 18.09 -8.93 -27.77
N SER A 293 16.99 -8.22 -27.56
CA SER A 293 16.01 -8.56 -26.52
C SER A 293 15.48 -9.99 -26.69
N SER A 294 15.30 -10.65 -25.55
CA SER A 294 14.81 -12.02 -25.43
C SER A 294 13.76 -12.11 -24.32
N GLU A 295 12.98 -13.18 -24.31
CA GLU A 295 12.01 -13.43 -23.27
C GLU A 295 12.10 -14.85 -22.72
N SER A 296 11.74 -15.04 -21.44
CA SER A 296 11.61 -16.34 -20.79
C SER A 296 10.28 -16.40 -20.03
N ASN A 297 9.59 -17.54 -20.10
CA ASN A 297 8.36 -17.75 -19.34
C ASN A 297 8.67 -17.86 -17.85
N MET A 298 7.76 -17.37 -17.03
CA MET A 298 7.77 -17.52 -15.59
C MET A 298 6.59 -18.41 -15.17
N PHE A 299 6.77 -19.19 -14.11
CA PHE A 299 5.83 -20.21 -13.66
C PHE A 299 5.54 -20.07 -12.17
N ASP A 300 4.32 -20.43 -11.76
CA ASP A 300 3.84 -20.53 -10.38
C ASP A 300 3.53 -22.01 -10.10
N ASP A 301 4.59 -22.83 -10.01
CA ASP A 301 4.47 -24.30 -9.92
C ASP A 301 5.28 -24.92 -8.78
N GLY A 302 5.96 -24.09 -7.97
CA GLY A 302 6.80 -24.51 -6.87
C GLY A 302 8.17 -25.08 -7.28
N LEU A 303 8.54 -24.98 -8.59
CA LEU A 303 9.76 -25.56 -9.14
C LEU A 303 10.72 -24.53 -9.72
N HIS A 304 10.23 -23.34 -10.08
CA HIS A 304 10.98 -22.28 -10.76
C HIS A 304 11.46 -21.19 -9.81
N ASN A 305 11.88 -21.56 -8.60
CA ASN A 305 12.30 -20.63 -7.55
C ASN A 305 11.17 -19.63 -7.16
N ASP A 306 9.92 -20.02 -7.36
CA ASP A 306 8.70 -19.25 -7.11
C ASP A 306 8.18 -19.43 -5.67
N GLY A 307 8.52 -20.53 -5.01
CA GLY A 307 8.12 -20.84 -3.63
C GLY A 307 7.11 -21.96 -3.56
N ILE A 308 5.84 -21.65 -3.43
CA ILE A 308 4.75 -22.63 -3.31
C ILE A 308 3.87 -22.51 -4.55
N ALA A 309 3.52 -23.64 -5.17
CA ALA A 309 2.66 -23.62 -6.35
C ALA A 309 1.29 -22.97 -6.06
N ASN A 310 0.82 -22.15 -6.98
CA ASN A 310 -0.45 -21.41 -6.93
C ASN A 310 -0.56 -20.38 -5.79
N ASP A 311 0.54 -19.73 -5.46
CA ASP A 311 0.58 -18.62 -4.48
C ASP A 311 0.68 -17.24 -5.14
N HIS A 312 0.54 -17.20 -6.50
CA HIS A 312 0.64 -16.02 -7.35
C HIS A 312 2.03 -15.38 -7.40
N ILE A 313 3.04 -16.08 -6.94
CA ILE A 313 4.45 -15.73 -7.14
C ILE A 313 4.97 -16.56 -8.31
N PHE A 314 5.37 -15.89 -9.37
CA PHE A 314 5.91 -16.49 -10.59
C PHE A 314 7.42 -16.40 -10.57
N GLY A 315 8.10 -17.50 -10.88
CA GLY A 315 9.55 -17.57 -10.98
C GLY A 315 10.01 -17.91 -12.39
N GLY A 316 11.15 -17.33 -12.80
CA GLY A 316 11.78 -17.60 -14.08
C GLY A 316 13.25 -17.24 -14.06
N ALA A 317 14.02 -17.87 -14.94
CA ALA A 317 15.47 -17.66 -14.99
C ALA A 317 15.94 -17.09 -16.34
N ILE A 318 16.99 -16.28 -16.23
CA ILE A 318 17.80 -15.80 -17.37
C ILE A 318 19.11 -16.58 -17.30
N TYR A 319 19.41 -17.31 -18.38
CA TYR A 319 20.61 -18.14 -18.49
C TYR A 319 21.62 -17.59 -19.48
N ASN A 320 22.83 -18.13 -19.42
CA ASN A 320 23.93 -17.82 -20.35
C ASN A 320 24.34 -16.33 -20.30
N ILE A 321 24.27 -15.72 -19.13
CA ILE A 321 24.78 -14.37 -18.91
C ILE A 321 26.31 -14.46 -18.95
N ASN A 322 26.97 -13.60 -19.75
CA ASN A 322 28.41 -13.48 -19.70
C ASN A 322 28.78 -12.63 -18.48
N GLU A 323 29.75 -13.08 -17.68
CA GLU A 323 30.23 -12.40 -16.49
C GLU A 323 30.65 -10.93 -16.72
N ASN A 324 31.13 -10.62 -17.95
CA ASN A 324 31.56 -9.28 -18.34
C ASN A 324 30.45 -8.47 -19.03
N SER A 325 29.23 -8.94 -19.03
CA SER A 325 28.10 -8.26 -19.66
C SER A 325 27.06 -7.85 -18.64
N SER A 326 26.64 -6.61 -18.70
CA SER A 326 25.44 -6.14 -18.03
C SER A 326 24.19 -6.71 -18.69
N LEU A 327 23.08 -6.75 -17.97
CA LEU A 327 21.78 -7.06 -18.52
C LEU A 327 20.71 -6.11 -17.97
N THR A 328 19.67 -5.89 -18.75
CA THR A 328 18.47 -5.22 -18.30
C THR A 328 17.27 -6.16 -18.40
N TYR A 329 16.30 -6.04 -17.49
CA TYR A 329 15.07 -6.82 -17.58
C TYR A 329 13.84 -6.05 -17.09
N GLN A 330 12.68 -6.50 -17.57
CA GLN A 330 11.34 -6.12 -17.11
C GLN A 330 10.45 -7.37 -17.04
N ILE A 331 9.36 -7.31 -16.30
CA ILE A 331 8.34 -8.35 -16.29
C ILE A 331 7.15 -7.89 -17.12
N SER A 332 6.70 -8.75 -18.02
CA SER A 332 5.46 -8.59 -18.78
C SER A 332 4.43 -9.60 -18.30
N VAL A 333 3.23 -9.13 -17.97
CA VAL A 333 2.08 -9.96 -17.57
C VAL A 333 0.91 -9.65 -18.48
N SER A 334 0.29 -10.68 -19.04
CA SER A 334 -0.89 -10.53 -19.88
C SER A 334 -2.06 -11.39 -19.39
N ASP A 335 -3.29 -10.90 -19.59
CA ASP A 335 -4.53 -11.64 -19.36
C ASP A 335 -5.03 -12.37 -20.60
N ASN A 336 -6.15 -13.07 -20.46
CA ASN A 336 -6.80 -13.80 -21.56
C ASN A 336 -7.43 -12.88 -22.62
N LEU A 337 -7.54 -11.58 -22.35
CA LEU A 337 -8.05 -10.55 -23.28
C LEU A 337 -6.91 -9.82 -24.00
N SER A 338 -5.67 -10.22 -23.76
CA SER A 338 -4.44 -9.58 -24.28
C SER A 338 -4.20 -8.17 -23.74
N ASN A 339 -4.77 -7.83 -22.57
CA ASN A 339 -4.32 -6.66 -21.84
C ASN A 339 -2.96 -6.98 -21.22
N GLU A 340 -2.03 -6.04 -21.31
CA GLU A 340 -0.65 -6.24 -20.85
C GLU A 340 -0.24 -5.16 -19.85
N SER A 341 0.53 -5.58 -18.85
CA SER A 341 1.24 -4.72 -17.90
C SER A 341 2.70 -5.06 -17.89
N ILE A 342 3.55 -4.03 -17.81
CA ILE A 342 5.02 -4.16 -17.76
C ILE A 342 5.52 -3.42 -16.52
N MET A 343 6.42 -4.07 -15.77
CA MET A 343 7.04 -3.49 -14.57
C MET A 343 8.51 -3.93 -14.46
N PRO A 344 9.42 -3.06 -13.94
CA PRO A 344 9.22 -1.64 -13.66
C PRO A 344 9.17 -0.80 -14.94
N CYS A 345 8.95 0.52 -14.84
CA CYS A 345 8.96 1.43 -15.98
C CYS A 345 10.30 1.42 -16.70
N ASP A 346 11.34 1.69 -15.93
CA ASP A 346 12.71 1.63 -16.41
C ASP A 346 13.22 0.20 -16.17
N PRO A 347 13.80 -0.45 -17.17
CA PRO A 347 14.32 -1.79 -16.99
C PRO A 347 15.33 -1.86 -15.83
N VAL A 348 15.22 -2.88 -14.99
CA VAL A 348 16.20 -3.14 -13.94
C VAL A 348 17.55 -3.43 -14.58
N LEU A 349 18.56 -2.66 -14.22
CA LEU A 349 19.94 -2.90 -14.67
C LEU A 349 20.64 -3.83 -13.67
N ILE A 350 21.15 -4.94 -14.18
CA ILE A 350 22.05 -5.84 -13.45
C ILE A 350 23.47 -5.64 -14.04
N PRO A 351 24.39 -5.09 -13.26
CA PRO A 351 25.75 -4.85 -13.75
C PRO A 351 26.47 -6.16 -14.07
N ALA A 352 27.50 -6.07 -14.89
CA ALA A 352 28.42 -7.17 -15.15
C ALA A 352 29.07 -7.63 -13.84
N SER A 353 29.20 -8.94 -13.64
CA SER A 353 29.81 -9.49 -12.43
C SER A 353 31.35 -9.39 -12.39
N GLY A 354 31.96 -8.81 -13.43
CA GLY A 354 33.32 -8.29 -13.43
C GLY A 354 34.46 -9.31 -13.20
N GLY A 355 34.19 -10.59 -13.30
CA GLY A 355 35.23 -11.63 -13.16
C GLY A 355 35.85 -11.80 -11.77
N SER A 356 35.34 -11.13 -10.75
CA SER A 356 35.57 -11.50 -9.36
C SER A 356 34.20 -11.83 -8.76
N ASP A 357 34.01 -13.06 -8.35
CA ASP A 357 32.76 -13.56 -7.78
C ASP A 357 32.41 -12.93 -6.40
N ASP A 358 33.21 -11.96 -5.96
CA ASP A 358 33.17 -11.45 -4.60
C ASP A 358 32.95 -9.93 -4.61
N MET A 359 31.71 -9.49 -4.62
CA MET A 359 31.34 -8.07 -4.44
C MET A 359 31.42 -7.65 -2.96
N LEU A 360 31.17 -8.58 -2.06
CA LEU A 360 31.20 -8.36 -0.61
C LEU A 360 32.13 -9.38 0.03
N TYR A 361 33.05 -8.90 0.86
CA TYR A 361 33.90 -9.72 1.69
C TYR A 361 33.55 -9.51 3.15
N ILE A 362 33.56 -10.60 3.93
CA ILE A 362 33.67 -10.47 5.37
C ILE A 362 35.12 -10.05 5.63
N ASN A 363 35.30 -8.79 5.98
CA ASN A 363 36.63 -8.22 6.25
C ASN A 363 37.13 -8.65 7.62
N GLU A 364 36.25 -8.55 8.61
CA GLU A 364 36.55 -8.92 9.99
C GLU A 364 35.28 -9.37 10.69
N PHE A 365 35.43 -10.18 11.73
CA PHE A 365 34.30 -10.50 12.61
C PHE A 365 34.79 -10.75 14.03
N MET A 366 33.92 -10.50 15.00
CA MET A 366 34.15 -10.76 16.41
C MET A 366 32.92 -11.51 16.96
N ALA A 367 33.09 -12.80 17.17
CA ALA A 367 32.02 -13.71 17.62
C ALA A 367 31.93 -13.84 19.17
N SER A 368 32.71 -13.06 19.90
CA SER A 368 32.64 -12.92 21.35
C SER A 368 33.30 -11.61 21.75
N ASN A 369 32.50 -10.57 21.82
CA ASN A 369 32.96 -9.21 22.16
C ASN A 369 32.51 -8.82 23.57
N ASP A 370 33.22 -9.36 24.58
CA ASP A 370 32.86 -9.09 25.98
C ASP A 370 33.43 -7.77 26.52
N ASN A 371 34.51 -7.20 25.89
CA ASN A 371 35.18 -6.01 26.40
C ASN A 371 36.22 -5.38 25.47
N THR A 372 36.19 -5.71 24.16
CA THR A 372 37.24 -5.27 23.21
C THR A 372 36.90 -4.01 22.49
N ILE A 373 35.75 -3.96 21.84
CA ILE A 373 35.24 -2.78 21.09
C ILE A 373 33.78 -2.54 21.52
N ALA A 374 33.53 -1.38 22.13
CA ALA A 374 32.18 -0.95 22.43
C ALA A 374 31.61 -0.16 21.26
N ASP A 375 30.28 -0.30 21.05
CA ASP A 375 29.52 0.54 20.14
C ASP A 375 29.39 1.98 20.67
N GLU A 376 28.66 2.84 19.97
CA GLU A 376 28.42 4.24 20.35
C GLU A 376 27.59 4.40 21.64
N HIS A 377 26.88 3.36 22.07
CA HIS A 377 26.11 3.30 23.32
C HIS A 377 26.90 2.71 24.48
N GLY A 378 28.08 2.17 24.20
CA GLY A 378 28.98 1.56 25.20
C GLY A 378 28.73 0.08 25.40
N ASP A 379 27.94 -0.56 24.52
CA ASP A 379 27.67 -1.98 24.54
C ASP A 379 28.72 -2.77 23.76
N TYR A 380 28.96 -4.02 24.17
CA TYR A 380 29.96 -4.90 23.58
C TYR A 380 29.25 -6.04 22.83
N ASP A 381 28.69 -5.70 21.66
CA ASP A 381 28.02 -6.69 20.82
C ASP A 381 28.99 -7.44 19.90
N ASP A 382 28.65 -8.67 19.53
CA ASP A 382 29.34 -9.37 18.46
C ASP A 382 29.06 -8.67 17.12
N TRP A 383 30.06 -8.58 16.26
CA TRP A 383 29.92 -7.85 15.02
C TRP A 383 30.60 -8.52 13.82
N ILE A 384 30.17 -8.14 12.65
CA ILE A 384 30.78 -8.53 11.37
C ILE A 384 31.00 -7.24 10.55
N GLU A 385 32.24 -7.05 10.12
CA GLU A 385 32.57 -6.01 9.14
C GLU A 385 32.48 -6.59 7.74
N VAL A 386 31.71 -5.95 6.88
CA VAL A 386 31.56 -6.32 5.49
C VAL A 386 32.21 -5.25 4.61
N TYR A 387 33.13 -5.64 3.76
CA TYR A 387 33.80 -4.79 2.81
C TYR A 387 33.17 -4.92 1.42
N ASN A 388 32.69 -3.80 0.87
CA ASN A 388 32.26 -3.70 -0.52
C ASN A 388 33.47 -3.40 -1.39
N ASN A 389 33.84 -4.33 -2.27
CA ASN A 389 34.99 -4.19 -3.17
C ASN A 389 34.65 -3.44 -4.47
N GLU A 390 33.42 -2.99 -4.63
CA GLU A 390 32.95 -2.31 -5.83
C GLU A 390 32.79 -0.79 -5.60
N ASP A 391 32.96 0.00 -6.66
CA ASP A 391 32.73 1.44 -6.65
C ASP A 391 31.22 1.81 -6.70
N VAL A 392 30.33 0.85 -6.45
CA VAL A 392 28.86 1.02 -6.46
C VAL A 392 28.26 0.57 -5.13
N THR A 393 27.21 1.22 -4.73
CA THR A 393 26.45 0.82 -3.53
C THR A 393 25.78 -0.53 -3.78
N ILE A 394 25.94 -1.47 -2.86
CA ILE A 394 25.26 -2.76 -2.85
C ILE A 394 24.12 -2.66 -1.85
N TRP A 395 22.91 -2.88 -2.32
CA TRP A 395 21.68 -2.86 -1.53
C TRP A 395 21.21 -4.28 -1.20
#